data_fa058d1d129c5f71316de21d33a09b28
#
_entry.id   fa058d1d129c5f71316de21d33a09b28
#
_cell.length_a   1.000
_cell.length_b   1.000
_cell.length_c   1.000
_cell.angle_alpha   90.00
_cell.angle_beta   90.00
_cell.angle_gamma   90.00
#
_symmetry.space_group_name_H-M   'P 1'
#
loop_
_entity.id
_entity.type
_entity.pdbx_description
1 polymer ?
#
loop_
_entity_poly.entity_id
_entity_poly.type
_entity_poly.pdbx_seq_one_letter_code
_entity_poly.pdbx_strand_id
1 'polypeptide(L)'
;MRSPYLLDVSRLIWRRWAGRHPTGIDRVCLAYLDHFAEAAQAVVQYHGFRRILDRDASAWLFRLVQEPSQYFRRDLVTGLARRTLLNNEPGAGRLYLNIGHTGLHQAGLGEWTRKANVRPIYFVHDLIPITHPQFCRPREEERHRLRMLTLLDSAAGVIGNSQATVDDLEQFATAQGRAMPPSIPAWLGVEDTFIQLAAPAPTPAFVALGTIEARKNHMLLLNLWSKLLARSDAVPKLLLIGQRGWECDDVFERLDKDERLRGHVVELNSCSDAEMARHVASARALLFPSLAEGFGLPLVEALAAGTPAIASDLPVFREIGQGVPELIDPLDISAWEDAVLAYANLENPRRQAQLDRLCTFKPFRWPDHFAAIGPWLEKL
;
A
#
# COMPACT_ATOMS: atom_id res chain seq x y z
N MET A 1 -22.71 -24.01 10.57
CA MET A 1 -21.26 -24.29 10.62
C MET A 1 -20.54 -23.04 11.13
N ARG A 2 -19.46 -23.15 11.91
CA ARG A 2 -18.64 -22.01 12.32
C ARG A 2 -17.83 -21.51 11.12
N SER A 3 -17.70 -20.18 10.97
CA SER A 3 -16.82 -19.58 9.95
C SER A 3 -15.37 -19.99 10.21
N PRO A 4 -14.61 -20.42 9.19
CA PRO A 4 -13.24 -20.91 9.39
C PRO A 4 -12.25 -19.80 9.76
N TYR A 5 -12.58 -18.54 9.45
CA TYR A 5 -11.70 -17.40 9.64
C TYR A 5 -12.23 -16.39 10.66
N LEU A 6 -11.29 -15.66 11.25
CA LEU A 6 -11.51 -14.46 12.04
C LEU A 6 -10.76 -13.31 11.36
N LEU A 7 -11.44 -12.21 11.03
CA LEU A 7 -10.85 -11.08 10.33
C LEU A 7 -10.83 -9.84 11.21
N ASP A 8 -9.64 -9.28 11.44
CA ASP A 8 -9.50 -8.01 12.16
C ASP A 8 -9.88 -6.83 11.26
N VAL A 9 -10.95 -6.13 11.63
CA VAL A 9 -11.42 -4.94 10.90
C VAL A 9 -11.22 -3.63 11.66
N SER A 10 -10.50 -3.68 12.77
CA SER A 10 -10.30 -2.52 13.66
C SER A 10 -9.67 -1.33 12.94
N ARG A 11 -8.67 -1.59 12.07
CA ARG A 11 -8.03 -0.55 11.27
C ARG A 11 -9.03 0.18 10.38
N LEU A 12 -9.87 -0.55 9.68
CA LEU A 12 -10.90 0.02 8.78
C LEU A 12 -11.92 0.84 9.56
N ILE A 13 -12.36 0.36 10.75
CA ILE A 13 -13.24 1.11 11.65
C ILE A 13 -12.61 2.45 12.01
N TRP A 14 -11.33 2.46 12.42
CA TRP A 14 -10.65 3.70 12.83
C TRP A 14 -10.47 4.67 11.69
N ARG A 15 -10.17 4.19 10.48
CA ARG A 15 -10.05 5.04 9.29
C ARG A 15 -11.37 5.74 8.97
N ARG A 16 -12.47 4.98 8.95
CA ARG A 16 -13.82 5.49 8.72
C ARG A 16 -14.26 6.46 9.84
N TRP A 17 -13.99 6.08 11.09
CA TRP A 17 -14.26 6.94 12.24
C TRP A 17 -13.55 8.29 12.15
N ALA A 18 -12.30 8.30 11.75
CA ALA A 18 -11.50 9.52 11.59
C ALA A 18 -11.84 10.33 10.32
N GLY A 19 -12.71 9.84 9.44
CA GLY A 19 -13.04 10.49 8.16
C GLY A 19 -11.86 10.59 7.20
N ARG A 20 -10.89 9.65 7.29
CA ARG A 20 -9.68 9.67 6.47
C ARG A 20 -9.88 8.81 5.22
N HIS A 21 -9.38 9.30 4.09
CA HIS A 21 -9.32 8.51 2.86
C HIS A 21 -8.49 7.23 3.04
N PRO A 22 -8.86 6.11 2.38
CA PRO A 22 -8.08 4.87 2.39
C PRO A 22 -6.64 5.09 1.89
N THR A 23 -5.68 4.45 2.56
CA THR A 23 -4.28 4.35 2.10
C THR A 23 -4.06 2.98 1.45
N GLY A 24 -2.86 2.72 0.91
CA GLY A 24 -2.52 1.41 0.34
C GLY A 24 -2.82 0.24 1.28
N ILE A 25 -2.44 0.34 2.57
CA ILE A 25 -2.76 -0.69 3.58
C ILE A 25 -4.27 -0.85 3.77
N ASP A 26 -5.03 0.24 3.74
CA ASP A 26 -6.48 0.17 3.92
C ASP A 26 -7.17 -0.50 2.72
N ARG A 27 -6.64 -0.31 1.50
CA ARG A 27 -7.10 -1.02 0.28
C ARG A 27 -6.87 -2.53 0.40
N VAL A 28 -5.70 -2.95 0.90
CA VAL A 28 -5.44 -4.38 1.20
C VAL A 28 -6.43 -4.91 2.23
N CYS A 29 -6.68 -4.19 3.33
CA CYS A 29 -7.66 -4.59 4.33
C CYS A 29 -9.08 -4.71 3.76
N LEU A 30 -9.49 -3.82 2.85
CA LEU A 30 -10.78 -3.88 2.17
C LEU A 30 -10.87 -5.09 1.23
N ALA A 31 -9.84 -5.36 0.43
CA ALA A 31 -9.82 -6.53 -0.44
C ALA A 31 -9.94 -7.85 0.36
N TYR A 32 -9.27 -7.93 1.51
CA TYR A 32 -9.44 -9.08 2.41
C TYR A 32 -10.85 -9.15 3.01
N LEU A 33 -11.43 -8.01 3.37
CA LEU A 33 -12.81 -7.96 3.84
C LEU A 33 -13.77 -8.44 2.75
N ASP A 34 -13.62 -7.96 1.52
CA ASP A 34 -14.49 -8.35 0.40
C ASP A 34 -14.40 -9.85 0.11
N HIS A 35 -13.19 -10.43 0.16
CA HIS A 35 -12.99 -11.85 -0.10
C HIS A 35 -13.49 -12.77 1.02
N PHE A 36 -13.24 -12.38 2.29
CA PHE A 36 -13.49 -13.26 3.44
C PHE A 36 -14.82 -12.98 4.17
N ALA A 37 -15.60 -11.94 3.79
CA ALA A 37 -16.77 -11.50 4.53
C ALA A 37 -17.79 -12.63 4.81
N GLU A 38 -18.02 -13.53 3.85
CA GLU A 38 -18.96 -14.64 4.01
C GLU A 38 -18.40 -15.79 4.87
N ALA A 39 -17.07 -15.97 4.86
CA ALA A 39 -16.38 -17.06 5.52
C ALA A 39 -15.72 -16.66 6.87
N ALA A 40 -15.81 -15.39 7.27
CA ALA A 40 -15.18 -14.89 8.47
C ALA A 40 -16.17 -14.36 9.52
N GLN A 41 -15.69 -14.28 10.78
CA GLN A 41 -16.27 -13.44 11.81
C GLN A 41 -15.31 -12.30 12.14
N ALA A 42 -15.88 -11.14 12.49
CA ALA A 42 -15.11 -9.94 12.77
C ALA A 42 -14.40 -10.04 14.12
N VAL A 43 -13.15 -9.60 14.14
CA VAL A 43 -12.43 -9.25 15.36
C VAL A 43 -12.32 -7.73 15.44
N VAL A 44 -12.64 -7.17 16.60
CA VAL A 44 -12.51 -5.75 16.90
C VAL A 44 -11.56 -5.55 18.07
N GLN A 45 -10.67 -4.56 17.93
CA GLN A 45 -9.69 -4.19 18.95
C GLN A 45 -9.75 -2.70 19.24
N TYR A 46 -9.64 -2.36 20.54
CA TYR A 46 -9.54 -0.98 21.00
C TYR A 46 -8.80 -0.90 22.34
N HIS A 47 -7.65 -0.25 22.39
CA HIS A 47 -6.87 -0.04 23.62
C HIS A 47 -6.73 -1.29 24.52
N GLY A 48 -6.39 -2.45 23.93
CA GLY A 48 -6.25 -3.71 24.63
C GLY A 48 -7.55 -4.51 24.81
N PHE A 49 -8.70 -3.90 24.60
CA PHE A 49 -9.96 -4.62 24.48
C PHE A 49 -10.01 -5.37 23.15
N ARG A 50 -10.36 -6.65 23.18
CA ARG A 50 -10.46 -7.51 21.99
C ARG A 50 -11.68 -8.38 22.08
N ARG A 51 -12.45 -8.45 20.99
CA ARG A 51 -13.68 -9.26 20.89
C ARG A 51 -13.76 -9.95 19.55
N ILE A 52 -14.20 -11.19 19.60
CA ILE A 52 -14.66 -11.95 18.43
C ILE A 52 -16.18 -11.80 18.40
N LEU A 53 -16.72 -11.21 17.34
CA LEU A 53 -18.15 -11.00 17.21
C LEU A 53 -18.83 -12.27 16.73
N ASP A 54 -20.11 -12.45 17.08
CA ASP A 54 -20.95 -13.48 16.47
C ASP A 54 -21.18 -13.21 14.98
N ARG A 55 -21.82 -14.15 14.29
CA ARG A 55 -21.99 -14.10 12.85
C ARG A 55 -22.85 -12.92 12.39
N ASP A 56 -23.93 -12.62 13.10
CA ASP A 56 -24.87 -11.56 12.72
C ASP A 56 -24.26 -10.18 12.95
N ALA A 57 -23.57 -10.00 14.07
CA ALA A 57 -22.82 -8.78 14.38
C ALA A 57 -21.66 -8.57 13.39
N SER A 58 -20.98 -9.63 12.98
CA SER A 58 -19.92 -9.60 11.99
C SER A 58 -20.43 -9.17 10.61
N ALA A 59 -21.49 -9.82 10.12
CA ALA A 59 -22.10 -9.50 8.82
C ALA A 59 -22.63 -8.06 8.78
N TRP A 60 -23.20 -7.57 9.87
CA TRP A 60 -23.61 -6.19 10.00
C TRP A 60 -22.42 -5.22 9.97
N LEU A 61 -21.36 -5.53 10.74
CA LEU A 61 -20.16 -4.66 10.82
C LEU A 61 -19.42 -4.61 9.47
N PHE A 62 -19.29 -5.74 8.78
CA PHE A 62 -18.64 -5.81 7.48
C PHE A 62 -19.35 -4.91 6.48
N ARG A 63 -20.69 -5.01 6.37
CA ARG A 63 -21.48 -4.11 5.50
C ARG A 63 -21.32 -2.64 5.87
N LEU A 64 -21.35 -2.31 7.17
CA LEU A 64 -21.16 -0.93 7.63
C LEU A 64 -19.79 -0.35 7.27
N VAL A 65 -18.74 -1.20 7.23
CA VAL A 65 -17.38 -0.78 6.87
C VAL A 65 -17.20 -0.66 5.36
N GLN A 66 -17.77 -1.58 4.58
CA GLN A 66 -17.73 -1.57 3.12
C GLN A 66 -18.54 -0.41 2.55
N GLU A 67 -19.75 -0.21 3.02
CA GLU A 67 -20.71 0.80 2.58
C GLU A 67 -21.03 1.78 3.72
N PRO A 68 -20.12 2.71 4.07
CA PRO A 68 -20.32 3.58 5.21
C PRO A 68 -21.42 4.60 4.94
N SER A 69 -22.41 4.66 5.85
CA SER A 69 -23.43 5.71 5.84
C SER A 69 -22.81 7.08 6.21
N GLN A 70 -23.50 8.18 5.86
CA GLN A 70 -23.13 9.50 6.35
C GLN A 70 -23.14 9.60 7.89
N TYR A 71 -23.81 8.69 8.57
CA TYR A 71 -23.90 8.61 10.03
C TYR A 71 -23.05 7.47 10.62
N PHE A 72 -21.98 7.06 9.95
CA PHE A 72 -21.15 5.91 10.33
C PHE A 72 -20.86 5.82 11.84
N ARG A 73 -20.43 6.94 12.45
CA ARG A 73 -20.09 6.95 13.90
C ARG A 73 -21.29 6.58 14.79
N ARG A 74 -22.46 7.16 14.51
CA ARG A 74 -23.70 6.87 15.24
C ARG A 74 -24.10 5.41 15.05
N ASP A 75 -24.09 4.95 13.81
CA ASP A 75 -24.54 3.61 13.44
C ASP A 75 -23.59 2.55 14.04
N LEU A 76 -22.28 2.84 14.06
CA LEU A 76 -21.30 1.97 14.73
C LEU A 76 -21.55 1.87 16.23
N VAL A 77 -21.69 3.01 16.94
CA VAL A 77 -21.89 3.02 18.41
C VAL A 77 -23.19 2.32 18.78
N THR A 78 -24.31 2.67 18.14
CA THR A 78 -25.61 2.07 18.45
C THR A 78 -25.69 0.61 18.07
N GLY A 79 -25.06 0.22 16.95
CA GLY A 79 -25.03 -1.16 16.48
C GLY A 79 -24.15 -2.07 17.35
N LEU A 80 -22.96 -1.60 17.76
CA LEU A 80 -22.10 -2.31 18.69
C LEU A 80 -22.76 -2.45 20.07
N ALA A 81 -23.33 -1.39 20.62
CA ALA A 81 -24.01 -1.44 21.91
C ALA A 81 -25.11 -2.49 21.95
N ARG A 82 -25.85 -2.68 20.87
CA ARG A 82 -26.94 -3.65 20.78
C ARG A 82 -26.46 -5.11 20.59
N ARG A 83 -25.27 -5.32 19.99
CA ARG A 83 -24.81 -6.64 19.52
C ARG A 83 -23.62 -7.19 20.29
N THR A 84 -22.75 -6.34 20.87
CA THR A 84 -21.45 -6.77 21.43
C THR A 84 -21.41 -6.81 22.95
N LEU A 85 -22.39 -6.23 23.65
CA LEU A 85 -22.34 -6.14 25.10
C LEU A 85 -22.43 -7.51 25.80
N LEU A 86 -22.88 -8.57 25.13
CA LEU A 86 -23.18 -9.85 25.77
C LEU A 86 -22.38 -11.05 25.21
N ASN A 87 -21.86 -11.02 24.01
CA ASN A 87 -21.25 -12.20 23.37
C ASN A 87 -19.81 -11.96 22.92
N ASN A 88 -18.89 -12.81 23.43
CA ASN A 88 -17.55 -12.97 22.91
C ASN A 88 -17.41 -14.42 22.45
N GLU A 89 -17.30 -14.61 21.13
CA GLU A 89 -17.17 -15.94 20.57
C GLU A 89 -15.79 -16.54 20.85
N PRO A 90 -15.68 -17.87 21.08
CA PRO A 90 -14.39 -18.53 21.25
C PRO A 90 -13.64 -18.59 19.91
N GLY A 91 -12.32 -18.47 19.96
CA GLY A 91 -11.46 -18.63 18.77
C GLY A 91 -11.48 -20.03 18.18
N ALA A 92 -11.54 -21.04 19.05
CA ALA A 92 -11.72 -22.45 18.66
C ALA A 92 -10.72 -22.99 17.63
N GLY A 93 -9.47 -22.53 17.67
CA GLY A 93 -8.39 -22.95 16.77
C GLY A 93 -8.45 -22.32 15.38
N ARG A 94 -9.35 -21.33 15.15
CA ARG A 94 -9.52 -20.68 13.84
C ARG A 94 -8.35 -19.78 13.48
N LEU A 95 -8.12 -19.60 12.18
CA LEU A 95 -7.16 -18.64 11.67
C LEU A 95 -7.64 -17.20 11.91
N TYR A 96 -6.79 -16.41 12.57
CA TYR A 96 -7.03 -15.00 12.85
C TYR A 96 -6.20 -14.13 11.92
N LEU A 97 -6.85 -13.52 10.92
CA LEU A 97 -6.24 -12.68 9.89
C LEU A 97 -6.13 -11.24 10.40
N ASN A 98 -4.91 -10.78 10.68
CA ASN A 98 -4.62 -9.40 11.06
C ASN A 98 -3.81 -8.72 9.94
N ILE A 99 -4.52 -8.09 9.03
CA ILE A 99 -3.96 -7.48 7.82
C ILE A 99 -3.45 -6.05 8.07
N GLY A 100 -4.07 -5.34 9.01
CA GLY A 100 -3.81 -3.92 9.28
C GLY A 100 -2.77 -3.62 10.35
N HIS A 101 -2.00 -4.62 10.83
CA HIS A 101 -1.06 -4.51 11.96
C HIS A 101 -1.71 -4.03 13.27
N THR A 102 -3.02 -4.24 13.44
CA THR A 102 -3.75 -3.75 14.61
C THR A 102 -3.27 -4.43 15.88
N GLY A 103 -2.94 -3.63 16.89
CA GLY A 103 -2.58 -4.12 18.21
C GLY A 103 -1.21 -4.81 18.34
N LEU A 104 -0.46 -5.03 17.27
CA LEU A 104 0.83 -5.73 17.29
C LEU A 104 1.89 -5.08 18.19
N HIS A 105 1.84 -3.75 18.35
CA HIS A 105 2.75 -3.01 19.26
C HIS A 105 2.22 -2.94 20.71
N GLN A 106 1.03 -3.48 20.98
CA GLN A 106 0.41 -3.41 22.29
C GLN A 106 0.69 -4.67 23.09
N ALA A 107 1.04 -4.52 24.34
CA ALA A 107 1.18 -5.65 25.25
C ALA A 107 -0.11 -6.50 25.30
N GLY A 108 0.04 -7.81 25.48
CA GLY A 108 -1.07 -8.73 25.69
C GLY A 108 -1.75 -9.25 24.43
N LEU A 109 -1.32 -8.89 23.20
CA LEU A 109 -1.90 -9.51 21.98
C LEU A 109 -1.56 -11.01 21.93
N GLY A 110 -0.30 -11.39 22.10
CA GLY A 110 0.12 -12.79 22.12
C GLY A 110 -0.52 -13.60 23.26
N GLU A 111 -0.78 -12.99 24.40
CA GLU A 111 -1.53 -13.63 25.49
C GLU A 111 -3.01 -13.86 25.10
N TRP A 112 -3.62 -12.83 24.50
CA TRP A 112 -5.00 -12.94 24.02
C TRP A 112 -5.16 -14.02 22.95
N THR A 113 -4.24 -14.11 21.99
CA THR A 113 -4.30 -15.13 20.92
C THR A 113 -4.26 -16.55 21.51
N ARG A 114 -3.42 -16.78 22.53
CA ARG A 114 -3.37 -18.06 23.24
C ARG A 114 -4.65 -18.33 24.05
N LYS A 115 -5.13 -17.35 24.84
CA LYS A 115 -6.35 -17.49 25.68
C LYS A 115 -7.60 -17.67 24.82
N ALA A 116 -7.70 -16.95 23.73
CA ALA A 116 -8.81 -17.08 22.79
C ALA A 116 -8.73 -18.35 21.94
N ASN A 117 -7.61 -19.07 21.98
CA ASN A 117 -7.32 -20.23 21.13
C ASN A 117 -7.53 -19.89 19.64
N VAL A 118 -6.77 -18.89 19.15
CA VAL A 118 -6.74 -18.51 17.75
C VAL A 118 -5.33 -18.73 17.18
N ARG A 119 -5.24 -18.93 15.87
CA ARG A 119 -3.99 -19.12 15.12
C ARG A 119 -3.72 -17.88 14.26
N PRO A 120 -2.82 -16.96 14.70
CA PRO A 120 -2.64 -15.68 14.02
C PRO A 120 -1.93 -15.82 12.69
N ILE A 121 -2.52 -15.20 11.66
CA ILE A 121 -1.91 -14.94 10.37
C ILE A 121 -1.74 -13.44 10.26
N TYR A 122 -0.50 -13.00 10.13
CA TYR A 122 -0.19 -11.58 9.98
C TYR A 122 0.21 -11.26 8.55
N PHE A 123 -0.26 -10.12 8.07
CA PHE A 123 0.19 -9.57 6.79
C PHE A 123 1.30 -8.56 7.03
N VAL A 124 2.42 -8.66 6.33
CA VAL A 124 3.54 -7.70 6.41
C VAL A 124 3.57 -6.85 5.15
N HIS A 125 3.45 -5.53 5.33
CA HIS A 125 3.44 -4.57 4.24
C HIS A 125 4.84 -4.06 3.87
N ASP A 126 5.68 -3.86 4.85
CA ASP A 126 7.08 -3.45 4.72
C ASP A 126 7.81 -3.56 6.08
N LEU A 127 9.11 -3.40 6.05
CA LEU A 127 9.96 -3.19 7.23
C LEU A 127 10.66 -1.82 7.19
N ILE A 128 10.19 -0.90 6.35
CA ILE A 128 10.79 0.43 6.12
C ILE A 128 11.11 1.18 7.43
N PRO A 129 10.24 1.21 8.45
CA PRO A 129 10.58 1.89 9.70
C PRO A 129 11.81 1.30 10.42
N ILE A 130 12.18 0.05 10.14
CA ILE A 130 13.35 -0.63 10.70
C ILE A 130 14.55 -0.49 9.77
N THR A 131 14.36 -0.70 8.47
CA THR A 131 15.45 -0.70 7.46
C THR A 131 15.86 0.73 7.05
N HIS A 132 14.93 1.67 7.09
CA HIS A 132 15.12 3.07 6.67
C HIS A 132 14.48 4.05 7.66
N PRO A 133 14.89 4.05 8.94
CA PRO A 133 14.27 4.86 10.00
C PRO A 133 14.34 6.37 9.73
N GLN A 134 15.32 6.83 8.94
CA GLN A 134 15.49 8.24 8.55
C GLN A 134 14.31 8.80 7.74
N PHE A 135 13.46 7.95 7.15
CA PHE A 135 12.27 8.39 6.38
C PHE A 135 10.99 8.29 7.21
N CYS A 136 11.08 7.94 8.48
CA CYS A 136 9.93 7.68 9.32
C CYS A 136 9.82 8.70 10.47
N ARG A 137 8.61 8.85 10.98
CA ARG A 137 8.36 9.70 12.15
C ARG A 137 9.15 9.22 13.37
N PRO A 138 9.53 10.11 14.29
CA PRO A 138 10.19 9.73 15.53
C PRO A 138 9.42 8.62 16.26
N ARG A 139 10.13 7.64 16.78
CA ARG A 139 9.63 6.44 17.50
C ARG A 139 8.86 5.42 16.63
N GLU A 140 8.71 5.62 15.32
CA GLU A 140 8.03 4.62 14.48
C GLU A 140 8.91 3.38 14.29
N GLU A 141 10.23 3.51 14.25
CA GLU A 141 11.17 2.39 14.25
C GLU A 141 10.94 1.47 15.45
N GLU A 142 11.00 2.02 16.67
CA GLU A 142 10.79 1.24 17.91
C GLU A 142 9.42 0.57 17.93
N ARG A 143 8.39 1.31 17.55
CA ARG A 143 7.03 0.80 17.49
C ARG A 143 6.88 -0.32 16.45
N HIS A 144 7.52 -0.17 15.29
CA HIS A 144 7.47 -1.20 14.24
C HIS A 144 8.29 -2.43 14.63
N ARG A 145 9.43 -2.23 15.27
CA ARG A 145 10.23 -3.32 15.84
C ARG A 145 9.43 -4.16 16.83
N LEU A 146 8.67 -3.52 17.74
CA LEU A 146 7.76 -4.23 18.64
C LEU A 146 6.68 -5.02 17.90
N ARG A 147 6.13 -4.46 16.80
CA ARG A 147 5.17 -5.19 15.94
C ARG A 147 5.78 -6.46 15.37
N MET A 148 6.98 -6.36 14.80
CA MET A 148 7.65 -7.51 14.17
C MET A 148 8.05 -8.55 15.22
N LEU A 149 8.53 -8.15 16.39
CA LEU A 149 8.82 -9.10 17.47
C LEU A 149 7.55 -9.83 17.94
N THR A 150 6.44 -9.12 18.16
CA THR A 150 5.17 -9.74 18.53
C THR A 150 4.66 -10.71 17.44
N LEU A 151 4.84 -10.33 16.18
CA LEU A 151 4.53 -11.18 15.03
C LEU A 151 5.37 -12.47 15.10
N LEU A 152 6.69 -12.37 15.17
CA LEU A 152 7.60 -13.52 15.21
C LEU A 152 7.32 -14.46 16.39
N ASP A 153 6.96 -13.91 17.56
CA ASP A 153 6.68 -14.69 18.76
C ASP A 153 5.29 -15.36 18.76
N SER A 154 4.35 -14.98 17.89
CA SER A 154 2.96 -15.44 17.97
C SER A 154 2.34 -15.92 16.66
N ALA A 155 2.95 -15.68 15.51
CA ALA A 155 2.37 -16.04 14.22
C ALA A 155 2.28 -17.55 14.02
N ALA A 156 1.12 -18.00 13.54
CA ALA A 156 0.97 -19.32 12.92
C ALA A 156 1.41 -19.29 11.45
N GLY A 157 1.39 -18.10 10.82
CA GLY A 157 1.89 -17.86 9.49
C GLY A 157 1.95 -16.37 9.15
N VAL A 158 2.73 -16.04 8.12
CA VAL A 158 2.94 -14.67 7.64
C VAL A 158 2.71 -14.60 6.13
N ILE A 159 1.99 -13.57 5.70
CA ILE A 159 1.84 -13.21 4.29
C ILE A 159 2.63 -11.92 4.06
N GLY A 160 3.63 -11.94 3.18
CA GLY A 160 4.31 -10.74 2.70
C GLY A 160 3.72 -10.30 1.37
N ASN A 161 3.65 -9.00 1.12
CA ASN A 161 3.16 -8.47 -0.16
C ASN A 161 4.14 -8.71 -1.33
N SER A 162 5.39 -9.09 -1.05
CA SER A 162 6.43 -9.38 -2.03
C SER A 162 7.46 -10.35 -1.43
N GLN A 163 8.27 -10.99 -2.27
CA GLN A 163 9.42 -11.76 -1.80
C GLN A 163 10.42 -10.86 -1.08
N ALA A 164 10.66 -9.65 -1.60
CA ALA A 164 11.55 -8.67 -0.97
C ALA A 164 11.11 -8.36 0.48
N THR A 165 9.80 -8.22 0.74
CA THR A 165 9.29 -8.00 2.11
C THR A 165 9.46 -9.23 3.00
N VAL A 166 9.33 -10.44 2.46
CA VAL A 166 9.57 -11.69 3.21
C VAL A 166 11.05 -11.80 3.56
N ASP A 167 11.95 -11.50 2.61
CA ASP A 167 13.40 -11.52 2.81
C ASP A 167 13.85 -10.50 3.88
N ASP A 168 13.29 -9.29 3.87
CA ASP A 168 13.53 -8.27 4.91
C ASP A 168 13.09 -8.78 6.29
N LEU A 169 11.93 -9.44 6.39
CA LEU A 169 11.46 -10.02 7.64
C LEU A 169 12.34 -11.15 8.11
N GLU A 170 12.83 -12.01 7.22
CA GLU A 170 13.75 -13.12 7.55
C GLU A 170 15.09 -12.58 8.07
N GLN A 171 15.64 -11.56 7.41
CA GLN A 171 16.86 -10.88 7.87
C GLN A 171 16.63 -10.28 9.28
N PHE A 172 15.50 -9.61 9.50
CA PHE A 172 15.16 -9.08 10.81
C PHE A 172 15.02 -10.20 11.86
N ALA A 173 14.31 -11.30 11.54
CA ALA A 173 14.15 -12.44 12.46
C ALA A 173 15.51 -13.02 12.86
N THR A 174 16.39 -13.23 11.89
CA THR A 174 17.76 -13.73 12.10
C THR A 174 18.55 -12.77 13.00
N ALA A 175 18.51 -11.47 12.75
CA ALA A 175 19.20 -10.46 13.55
C ALA A 175 18.66 -10.38 15.00
N GLN A 176 17.40 -10.78 15.23
CA GLN A 176 16.79 -10.85 16.57
C GLN A 176 16.92 -12.23 17.22
N GLY A 177 17.57 -13.23 16.58
CA GLY A 177 17.67 -14.60 17.07
C GLY A 177 16.32 -15.30 17.20
N ARG A 178 15.37 -14.99 16.30
CA ARG A 178 14.02 -15.57 16.26
C ARG A 178 13.89 -16.49 15.04
N ALA A 179 13.07 -17.55 15.21
CA ALA A 179 12.69 -18.39 14.08
C ALA A 179 11.68 -17.67 13.19
N MET A 180 11.82 -17.81 11.88
CA MET A 180 10.85 -17.34 10.90
C MET A 180 9.63 -18.27 10.91
N PRO A 181 8.39 -17.77 11.11
CA PRO A 181 7.20 -18.60 10.96
C PRO A 181 6.98 -18.99 9.49
N PRO A 182 6.15 -20.02 9.20
CA PRO A 182 5.73 -20.31 7.84
C PRO A 182 5.27 -19.04 7.13
N SER A 183 5.84 -18.76 5.95
CA SER A 183 5.57 -17.51 5.23
C SER A 183 5.33 -17.74 3.74
N ILE A 184 4.55 -16.85 3.13
CA ILE A 184 4.27 -16.86 1.70
C ILE A 184 4.32 -15.43 1.16
N PRO A 185 5.06 -15.16 0.06
CA PRO A 185 4.92 -13.93 -0.68
C PRO A 185 3.65 -14.00 -1.55
N ALA A 186 2.85 -12.91 -1.53
CA ALA A 186 1.65 -12.81 -2.34
C ALA A 186 1.46 -11.36 -2.81
N TRP A 187 1.65 -11.13 -4.11
CA TRP A 187 1.56 -9.80 -4.70
C TRP A 187 0.17 -9.21 -4.53
N LEU A 188 0.09 -7.89 -4.37
CA LEU A 188 -1.17 -7.18 -4.26
C LEU A 188 -1.87 -7.10 -5.62
N GLY A 189 -3.20 -7.18 -5.59
CA GLY A 189 -4.01 -7.01 -6.79
C GLY A 189 -4.09 -5.56 -7.24
N VAL A 190 -4.07 -5.35 -8.56
CA VAL A 190 -4.38 -4.08 -9.19
C VAL A 190 -5.90 -3.94 -9.31
N GLU A 191 -6.42 -2.75 -9.04
CA GLU A 191 -7.85 -2.44 -9.16
C GLU A 191 -8.30 -2.39 -10.62
N ASP A 192 -9.50 -2.88 -10.90
CA ASP A 192 -10.06 -2.91 -12.25
C ASP A 192 -10.14 -1.52 -12.91
N THR A 193 -10.23 -0.47 -12.11
CA THR A 193 -10.21 0.93 -12.56
C THR A 193 -8.99 1.28 -13.40
N PHE A 194 -7.84 0.63 -13.17
CA PHE A 194 -6.61 0.84 -13.94
C PHE A 194 -6.49 -0.10 -15.16
N ILE A 195 -7.25 -1.19 -15.20
CA ILE A 195 -7.15 -2.21 -16.25
C ILE A 195 -8.13 -1.95 -17.40
N GLN A 196 -9.30 -1.40 -17.08
CA GLN A 196 -10.42 -1.25 -18.04
C GLN A 196 -10.50 0.12 -18.70
N LEU A 197 -9.44 0.91 -18.65
CA LEU A 197 -9.42 2.24 -19.24
C LEU A 197 -9.31 2.15 -20.76
N ALA A 198 -10.23 2.85 -21.46
CA ALA A 198 -9.97 3.22 -22.84
C ALA A 198 -8.74 4.15 -22.87
N ALA A 199 -7.77 3.86 -23.74
CA ALA A 199 -6.56 4.67 -23.84
C ALA A 199 -6.91 6.15 -24.15
N PRO A 200 -6.71 7.07 -23.18
CA PRO A 200 -6.99 8.49 -23.43
C PRO A 200 -5.91 9.09 -24.34
N ALA A 201 -6.22 10.23 -24.94
CA ALA A 201 -5.22 10.97 -25.71
C ALA A 201 -4.02 11.32 -24.79
N PRO A 202 -2.77 11.09 -25.25
CA PRO A 202 -1.59 11.39 -24.46
C PRO A 202 -1.50 12.88 -24.12
N THR A 203 -1.23 13.19 -22.86
CA THR A 203 -0.95 14.56 -22.41
C THR A 203 0.56 14.80 -22.33
N PRO A 204 1.05 16.04 -22.52
CA PRO A 204 2.46 16.36 -22.32
C PRO A 204 2.78 16.50 -20.82
N ALA A 205 2.48 15.48 -20.03
CA ALA A 205 2.68 15.47 -18.60
C ALA A 205 3.26 14.15 -18.11
N PHE A 206 4.13 14.23 -17.11
CA PHE A 206 4.53 13.12 -16.27
C PHE A 206 3.68 13.08 -15.00
N VAL A 207 3.54 11.92 -14.40
CA VAL A 207 2.83 11.77 -13.11
C VAL A 207 3.74 11.15 -12.06
N ALA A 208 3.60 11.59 -10.81
CA ALA A 208 4.12 10.90 -9.64
C ALA A 208 2.98 10.68 -8.65
N LEU A 209 2.84 9.45 -8.14
CA LEU A 209 1.70 9.04 -7.32
C LEU A 209 2.11 8.71 -5.89
N GLY A 210 1.29 9.13 -4.95
CA GLY A 210 1.37 8.77 -3.53
C GLY A 210 1.54 9.98 -2.61
N THR A 211 1.44 9.74 -1.32
CA THR A 211 1.67 10.76 -0.30
C THR A 211 3.04 11.40 -0.50
N ILE A 212 3.11 12.72 -0.44
CA ILE A 212 4.38 13.46 -0.51
C ILE A 212 5.08 13.30 0.83
N GLU A 213 6.06 12.40 0.88
CA GLU A 213 6.84 12.04 2.07
C GLU A 213 8.30 11.76 1.70
N ALA A 214 9.21 11.84 2.67
CA ALA A 214 10.67 11.84 2.44
C ALA A 214 11.14 10.67 1.57
N ARG A 215 10.67 9.44 1.82
CA ARG A 215 11.08 8.25 1.07
C ARG A 215 10.66 8.26 -0.40
N LYS A 216 9.68 9.09 -0.79
CA LYS A 216 9.20 9.19 -2.19
C LYS A 216 10.09 10.07 -3.07
N ASN A 217 11.07 10.76 -2.46
CA ASN A 217 12.13 11.52 -3.16
C ASN A 217 11.59 12.58 -4.14
N HIS A 218 10.51 13.29 -3.77
CA HIS A 218 9.96 14.35 -4.61
C HIS A 218 10.95 15.47 -4.87
N MET A 219 11.92 15.68 -3.96
CA MET A 219 12.97 16.69 -4.14
C MET A 219 13.81 16.44 -5.40
N LEU A 220 14.09 15.18 -5.74
CA LEU A 220 14.76 14.84 -7.02
C LEU A 220 13.96 15.38 -8.20
N LEU A 221 12.65 15.17 -8.22
CA LEU A 221 11.77 15.62 -9.30
C LEU A 221 11.72 17.15 -9.37
N LEU A 222 11.62 17.85 -8.24
CA LEU A 222 11.62 19.32 -8.21
C LEU A 222 12.95 19.91 -8.70
N ASN A 223 14.08 19.32 -8.30
CA ASN A 223 15.40 19.72 -8.78
C ASN A 223 15.53 19.50 -10.29
N LEU A 224 15.04 18.37 -10.78
CA LEU A 224 15.06 18.06 -12.20
C LEU A 224 14.22 19.05 -13.01
N TRP A 225 12.97 19.35 -12.58
CA TRP A 225 12.13 20.35 -13.26
C TRP A 225 12.76 21.75 -13.23
N SER A 226 13.33 22.18 -12.11
CA SER A 226 14.06 23.46 -12.03
C SER A 226 15.22 23.51 -13.02
N LYS A 227 15.96 22.42 -13.21
CA LYS A 227 17.08 22.33 -14.16
C LYS A 227 16.60 22.35 -15.61
N LEU A 228 15.51 21.68 -15.94
CA LEU A 228 14.90 21.67 -17.27
C LEU A 228 14.37 23.06 -17.62
N LEU A 229 13.66 23.73 -16.72
CA LEU A 229 13.11 25.07 -16.89
C LEU A 229 14.20 26.17 -17.03
N ALA A 230 15.37 25.93 -16.48
CA ALA A 230 16.52 26.84 -16.70
C ALA A 230 17.08 26.79 -18.15
N ARG A 231 16.71 25.73 -18.92
CA ARG A 231 17.22 25.52 -20.29
C ARG A 231 16.17 25.75 -21.38
N SER A 232 14.88 25.60 -21.03
CA SER A 232 13.78 25.72 -22.00
C SER A 232 12.46 25.99 -21.29
N ASP A 233 11.59 26.78 -21.94
CA ASP A 233 10.22 26.98 -21.50
C ASP A 233 9.27 25.83 -21.95
N ALA A 234 9.72 25.00 -22.89
CA ALA A 234 8.95 23.87 -23.42
C ALA A 234 9.15 22.58 -22.59
N VAL A 235 8.98 22.69 -21.28
CA VAL A 235 9.11 21.55 -20.34
C VAL A 235 7.76 20.89 -20.14
N PRO A 236 7.66 19.56 -20.19
CA PRO A 236 6.42 18.83 -19.84
C PRO A 236 5.94 19.15 -18.44
N LYS A 237 4.65 19.09 -18.19
CA LYS A 237 4.11 19.21 -16.83
C LYS A 237 4.46 18.01 -15.98
N LEU A 238 4.62 18.23 -14.68
CA LEU A 238 4.69 17.20 -13.66
C LEU A 238 3.45 17.29 -12.78
N LEU A 239 2.66 16.21 -12.74
CA LEU A 239 1.51 16.10 -11.85
C LEU A 239 1.92 15.28 -10.62
N LEU A 240 1.88 15.90 -9.45
CA LEU A 240 2.08 15.24 -8.16
C LEU A 240 0.70 14.90 -7.59
N ILE A 241 0.30 13.63 -7.66
CA ILE A 241 -1.03 13.18 -7.24
C ILE A 241 -0.94 12.50 -5.88
N GLY A 242 -1.37 13.21 -4.84
CA GLY A 242 -1.36 12.70 -3.47
C GLY A 242 -1.43 13.79 -2.41
N GLN A 243 -1.65 13.39 -1.18
CA GLN A 243 -1.73 14.31 -0.05
C GLN A 243 -0.33 14.69 0.46
N ARG A 244 -0.17 15.89 0.99
CA ARG A 244 1.02 16.28 1.75
C ARG A 244 1.13 15.43 3.01
N GLY A 245 2.27 14.78 3.20
CA GLY A 245 2.53 13.84 4.29
C GLY A 245 3.38 14.45 5.41
N TRP A 246 4.53 13.87 5.66
CA TRP A 246 5.42 14.23 6.78
C TRP A 246 6.89 14.17 6.35
N GLU A 247 7.76 14.83 7.14
CA GLU A 247 9.22 14.87 6.94
C GLU A 247 9.61 15.39 5.53
N CYS A 248 8.87 16.42 5.03
CA CYS A 248 9.01 16.97 3.68
C CYS A 248 8.81 18.50 3.62
N ASP A 249 9.14 19.20 4.70
CA ASP A 249 8.92 20.65 4.78
C ASP A 249 9.68 21.42 3.68
N ASP A 250 10.87 20.95 3.31
CA ASP A 250 11.67 21.47 2.21
C ASP A 250 11.01 21.30 0.83
N VAL A 251 10.35 20.16 0.60
CA VAL A 251 9.56 19.90 -0.61
C VAL A 251 8.36 20.84 -0.66
N PHE A 252 7.65 21.01 0.46
CA PHE A 252 6.49 21.89 0.54
C PHE A 252 6.88 23.35 0.35
N GLU A 253 7.99 23.78 0.97
CA GLU A 253 8.53 25.14 0.77
C GLU A 253 8.83 25.42 -0.71
N ARG A 254 9.44 24.46 -1.41
CA ARG A 254 9.70 24.58 -2.84
C ARG A 254 8.44 24.66 -3.67
N LEU A 255 7.46 23.78 -3.41
CA LEU A 255 6.17 23.78 -4.11
C LEU A 255 5.41 25.09 -3.91
N ASP A 256 5.47 25.67 -2.71
CA ASP A 256 4.73 26.88 -2.36
C ASP A 256 5.42 28.17 -2.82
N LYS A 257 6.77 28.22 -2.85
CA LYS A 257 7.53 29.46 -3.02
C LYS A 257 8.35 29.55 -4.32
N ASP A 258 8.72 28.43 -4.97
CA ASP A 258 9.53 28.49 -6.19
C ASP A 258 8.64 28.87 -7.39
N GLU A 259 8.64 30.16 -7.75
CA GLU A 259 7.82 30.70 -8.84
C GLU A 259 8.13 30.07 -10.21
N ARG A 260 9.34 29.54 -10.41
CA ARG A 260 9.72 28.89 -11.66
C ARG A 260 9.01 27.56 -11.87
N LEU A 261 8.65 26.87 -10.78
CA LEU A 261 7.89 25.61 -10.82
C LEU A 261 6.39 25.84 -11.05
N ARG A 262 5.89 27.06 -10.79
CA ARG A 262 4.47 27.39 -10.87
C ARG A 262 3.91 27.13 -12.28
N GLY A 263 2.86 26.31 -12.36
CA GLY A 263 2.21 25.92 -13.61
C GLY A 263 2.90 24.77 -14.38
N HIS A 264 4.16 24.45 -14.04
CA HIS A 264 4.89 23.30 -14.58
C HIS A 264 4.82 22.08 -13.64
N VAL A 265 4.85 22.31 -12.34
CA VAL A 265 4.59 21.28 -11.32
C VAL A 265 3.24 21.57 -10.68
N VAL A 266 2.31 20.60 -10.72
CA VAL A 266 0.94 20.76 -10.27
C VAL A 266 0.63 19.68 -9.21
N GLU A 267 0.26 20.13 -8.00
CA GLU A 267 -0.24 19.25 -6.96
C GLU A 267 -1.74 18.97 -7.14
N LEU A 268 -2.11 17.70 -7.06
CA LEU A 268 -3.50 17.23 -7.06
C LEU A 268 -3.77 16.48 -5.75
N ASN A 269 -4.21 17.21 -4.73
CA ASN A 269 -4.35 16.71 -3.35
C ASN A 269 -5.65 15.93 -3.12
N SER A 270 -6.63 16.06 -4.01
CA SER A 270 -7.89 15.31 -3.96
C SER A 270 -8.28 14.90 -5.37
N CYS A 271 -7.92 13.68 -5.72
CA CYS A 271 -8.37 12.99 -6.92
C CYS A 271 -9.21 11.79 -6.52
N SER A 272 -10.32 11.56 -7.19
CA SER A 272 -10.99 10.26 -7.14
C SER A 272 -10.12 9.20 -7.83
N ASP A 273 -10.33 7.93 -7.50
CA ASP A 273 -9.57 6.84 -8.13
C ASP A 273 -9.75 6.84 -9.67
N ALA A 274 -10.94 7.17 -10.16
CA ALA A 274 -11.22 7.30 -11.59
C ALA A 274 -10.47 8.47 -12.25
N GLU A 275 -10.33 9.62 -11.57
CA GLU A 275 -9.55 10.75 -12.06
C GLU A 275 -8.06 10.43 -12.05
N MET A 276 -7.57 9.83 -10.98
CA MET A 276 -6.18 9.38 -10.85
C MET A 276 -5.83 8.39 -11.97
N ALA A 277 -6.67 7.39 -12.21
CA ALA A 277 -6.46 6.42 -13.28
C ALA A 277 -6.41 7.08 -14.66
N ARG A 278 -7.26 8.08 -14.93
CA ARG A 278 -7.22 8.85 -16.20
C ARG A 278 -5.93 9.68 -16.35
N HIS A 279 -5.47 10.34 -15.26
CA HIS A 279 -4.20 11.07 -15.29
C HIS A 279 -3.03 10.14 -15.57
N VAL A 280 -3.00 8.98 -14.93
CA VAL A 280 -1.98 7.95 -15.16
C VAL A 280 -2.01 7.49 -16.60
N ALA A 281 -3.15 7.03 -17.09
CA ALA A 281 -3.29 6.49 -18.45
C ALA A 281 -2.95 7.48 -19.57
N SER A 282 -3.14 8.79 -19.34
CA SER A 282 -2.80 9.85 -20.30
C SER A 282 -1.36 10.35 -20.21
N ALA A 283 -0.61 9.97 -19.17
CA ALA A 283 0.72 10.49 -18.91
C ALA A 283 1.79 10.00 -19.91
N ARG A 284 2.86 10.78 -20.08
CA ARG A 284 4.08 10.36 -20.79
C ARG A 284 4.72 9.14 -20.15
N ALA A 285 4.84 9.19 -18.83
CA ALA A 285 5.28 8.09 -17.97
C ALA A 285 4.93 8.39 -16.50
N LEU A 286 4.87 7.35 -15.70
CA LEU A 286 4.98 7.45 -14.25
C LEU A 286 6.46 7.72 -13.88
N LEU A 287 6.70 8.67 -12.96
CA LEU A 287 7.98 8.86 -12.29
C LEU A 287 7.87 8.38 -10.85
N PHE A 288 8.67 7.39 -10.49
CA PHE A 288 8.57 6.74 -9.17
C PHE A 288 9.94 6.60 -8.52
N PRO A 289 10.58 7.75 -8.11
CA PRO A 289 11.96 7.79 -7.63
C PRO A 289 12.11 7.41 -6.17
N SER A 290 11.24 6.58 -5.64
CA SER A 290 11.23 6.20 -4.22
C SER A 290 12.57 5.62 -3.76
N LEU A 291 12.98 5.98 -2.54
CA LEU A 291 14.19 5.46 -1.89
C LEU A 291 13.94 4.12 -1.18
N ALA A 292 12.68 3.85 -0.82
CA ALA A 292 12.24 2.60 -0.22
C ALA A 292 10.75 2.36 -0.46
N GLU A 293 10.35 1.11 -0.73
CA GLU A 293 8.96 0.68 -0.91
C GLU A 293 8.74 -0.73 -0.40
N GLY A 294 7.55 -0.97 0.17
CA GLY A 294 7.13 -2.32 0.54
C GLY A 294 6.57 -3.12 -0.64
N PHE A 295 5.85 -2.46 -1.56
CA PHE A 295 5.32 -3.07 -2.78
C PHE A 295 5.45 -2.13 -3.99
N GLY A 296 4.72 -1.02 -3.99
CA GLY A 296 4.73 -0.08 -5.12
C GLY A 296 3.47 -0.19 -5.98
N LEU A 297 2.29 -0.15 -5.36
CA LEU A 297 1.02 -0.10 -6.09
C LEU A 297 1.02 0.89 -7.26
N PRO A 298 1.53 2.15 -7.12
CA PRO A 298 1.59 3.08 -8.24
C PRO A 298 2.30 2.55 -9.48
N LEU A 299 3.34 1.74 -9.31
CA LEU A 299 4.08 1.16 -10.44
C LEU A 299 3.22 0.16 -11.20
N VAL A 300 2.64 -0.82 -10.50
CA VAL A 300 1.82 -1.85 -11.14
C VAL A 300 0.51 -1.28 -11.69
N GLU A 301 -0.05 -0.24 -11.07
CA GLU A 301 -1.22 0.51 -11.56
C GLU A 301 -0.91 1.24 -12.87
N ALA A 302 0.24 1.91 -12.97
CA ALA A 302 0.66 2.57 -14.20
C ALA A 302 0.89 1.57 -15.34
N LEU A 303 1.60 0.48 -15.06
CA LEU A 303 1.84 -0.57 -16.06
C LEU A 303 0.53 -1.23 -16.51
N ALA A 304 -0.41 -1.46 -15.61
CA ALA A 304 -1.74 -2.00 -15.92
C ALA A 304 -2.59 -1.05 -16.77
N ALA A 305 -2.42 0.26 -16.56
CA ALA A 305 -3.07 1.31 -17.36
C ALA A 305 -2.42 1.53 -18.74
N GLY A 306 -1.39 0.78 -19.10
CA GLY A 306 -0.66 0.95 -20.35
C GLY A 306 0.34 2.11 -20.34
N THR A 307 0.69 2.64 -19.18
CA THR A 307 1.58 3.79 -19.04
C THR A 307 3.01 3.34 -18.76
N PRO A 308 4.00 3.81 -19.53
CA PRO A 308 5.40 3.58 -19.21
C PRO A 308 5.77 4.09 -17.81
N ALA A 309 6.77 3.48 -17.20
CA ALA A 309 7.24 3.88 -15.88
C ALA A 309 8.76 3.97 -15.82
N ILE A 310 9.26 5.05 -15.23
CA ILE A 310 10.64 5.24 -14.81
C ILE A 310 10.62 5.16 -13.29
N ALA A 311 11.28 4.16 -12.71
CA ALA A 311 11.23 3.87 -11.30
C ALA A 311 12.62 3.64 -10.72
N SER A 312 12.76 3.77 -9.41
CA SER A 312 13.99 3.45 -8.72
C SER A 312 14.35 1.96 -8.88
N ASP A 313 15.64 1.67 -8.94
CA ASP A 313 16.13 0.31 -8.97
C ASP A 313 16.08 -0.35 -7.57
N LEU A 314 14.88 -0.73 -7.13
CA LEU A 314 14.62 -1.39 -5.86
C LEU A 314 14.33 -2.88 -6.08
N PRO A 315 14.72 -3.77 -5.13
CA PRO A 315 14.45 -5.21 -5.22
C PRO A 315 12.96 -5.51 -5.52
N VAL A 316 12.05 -4.87 -4.82
CA VAL A 316 10.61 -5.05 -5.03
C VAL A 316 10.16 -4.59 -6.42
N PHE A 317 10.75 -3.53 -7.01
CA PHE A 317 10.37 -3.07 -8.35
C PHE A 317 10.92 -3.98 -9.46
N ARG A 318 12.08 -4.61 -9.24
CA ARG A 318 12.57 -5.69 -10.12
C ARG A 318 11.62 -6.89 -10.09
N GLU A 319 11.11 -7.23 -8.91
CA GLU A 319 10.17 -8.34 -8.70
C GLU A 319 8.83 -8.09 -9.41
N ILE A 320 8.12 -7.01 -9.05
CA ILE A 320 6.75 -6.76 -9.52
C ILE A 320 6.66 -6.16 -10.92
N GLY A 321 7.73 -5.52 -11.39
CA GLY A 321 7.77 -4.82 -12.68
C GLY A 321 7.88 -5.74 -13.89
N GLN A 322 8.13 -7.02 -13.70
CA GLN A 322 8.21 -8.04 -14.78
C GLN A 322 9.16 -7.65 -15.94
N GLY A 323 10.24 -6.90 -15.64
CA GLY A 323 11.21 -6.43 -16.64
C GLY A 323 10.72 -5.29 -17.53
N VAL A 324 9.53 -4.72 -17.26
CA VAL A 324 8.92 -3.65 -18.08
C VAL A 324 9.45 -2.27 -17.74
N PRO A 325 9.41 -1.81 -16.45
CA PRO A 325 9.80 -0.44 -16.12
C PRO A 325 11.27 -0.18 -16.43
N GLU A 326 11.58 1.07 -16.65
CA GLU A 326 12.96 1.53 -16.66
C GLU A 326 13.40 1.77 -15.22
N LEU A 327 14.39 1.02 -14.77
CA LEU A 327 14.90 1.08 -13.40
C LEU A 327 16.20 1.88 -13.35
N ILE A 328 16.25 2.88 -12.48
CA ILE A 328 17.37 3.82 -12.33
C ILE A 328 17.72 3.94 -10.85
N ASP A 329 19.01 4.02 -10.52
CA ASP A 329 19.45 4.36 -9.18
C ASP A 329 18.78 5.67 -8.73
N PRO A 330 18.03 5.68 -7.60
CA PRO A 330 17.36 6.89 -7.12
C PRO A 330 18.31 8.06 -6.76
N LEU A 331 19.61 7.82 -6.73
CA LEU A 331 20.63 8.83 -6.48
C LEU A 331 21.32 9.32 -7.76
N ASP A 332 21.13 8.67 -8.91
CA ASP A 332 21.71 9.09 -10.20
C ASP A 332 20.84 10.13 -10.91
N ILE A 333 20.97 11.39 -10.50
CA ILE A 333 20.20 12.53 -11.04
C ILE A 333 20.39 12.67 -12.57
N SER A 334 21.57 12.32 -13.09
CA SER A 334 21.84 12.43 -14.53
C SER A 334 21.05 11.41 -15.34
N ALA A 335 21.03 10.16 -14.88
CA ALA A 335 20.26 9.12 -15.53
C ALA A 335 18.74 9.41 -15.49
N TRP A 336 18.24 9.99 -14.39
CA TRP A 336 16.84 10.45 -14.31
C TRP A 336 16.54 11.58 -15.30
N GLU A 337 17.45 12.57 -15.44
CA GLU A 337 17.31 13.65 -16.42
C GLU A 337 17.24 13.11 -17.83
N ASP A 338 18.19 12.25 -18.21
CA ASP A 338 18.25 11.64 -19.53
C ASP A 338 16.98 10.83 -19.85
N ALA A 339 16.47 10.07 -18.87
CA ALA A 339 15.25 9.32 -19.02
C ALA A 339 14.03 10.22 -19.20
N VAL A 340 13.86 11.27 -18.39
CA VAL A 340 12.74 12.22 -18.53
C VAL A 340 12.78 12.92 -19.88
N LEU A 341 13.95 13.37 -20.36
CA LEU A 341 14.10 13.97 -21.67
C LEU A 341 13.76 13.01 -22.81
N ALA A 342 14.20 11.76 -22.70
CA ALA A 342 13.86 10.73 -23.68
C ALA A 342 12.35 10.46 -23.74
N TYR A 343 11.69 10.34 -22.60
CA TYR A 343 10.26 10.05 -22.53
C TYR A 343 9.36 11.26 -22.80
N ALA A 344 9.89 12.49 -22.74
CA ALA A 344 9.20 13.68 -23.18
C ALA A 344 8.91 13.65 -24.68
N ASN A 345 9.76 13.00 -25.48
CA ASN A 345 9.56 12.78 -26.90
C ASN A 345 8.83 11.43 -27.15
N LEU A 346 7.64 11.49 -27.74
CA LEU A 346 6.81 10.28 -28.00
C LEU A 346 7.47 9.27 -28.93
N GLU A 347 8.29 9.75 -29.88
CA GLU A 347 8.94 8.93 -30.90
C GLU A 347 10.32 8.41 -30.47
N ASN A 348 10.73 8.72 -29.22
CA ASN A 348 12.05 8.29 -28.76
C ASN A 348 12.14 6.77 -28.67
N PRO A 349 13.16 6.12 -29.25
CA PRO A 349 13.31 4.67 -29.26
C PRO A 349 13.34 4.03 -27.85
N ARG A 350 13.88 4.73 -26.85
CA ARG A 350 13.95 4.26 -25.46
C ARG A 350 12.54 4.09 -24.86
N ARG A 351 11.66 5.08 -25.11
CA ARG A 351 10.25 5.01 -24.70
C ARG A 351 9.50 3.94 -25.49
N GLN A 352 9.71 3.86 -26.82
CA GLN A 352 9.03 2.87 -27.66
C GLN A 352 9.41 1.44 -27.23
N ALA A 353 10.66 1.17 -26.96
CA ALA A 353 11.12 -0.12 -26.47
C ALA A 353 10.47 -0.53 -25.14
N GLN A 354 10.13 0.42 -24.26
CA GLN A 354 9.37 0.11 -23.06
C GLN A 354 7.90 -0.17 -23.36
N LEU A 355 7.28 0.57 -24.27
CA LEU A 355 5.91 0.30 -24.72
C LEU A 355 5.78 -1.10 -25.33
N ASP A 356 6.77 -1.55 -26.09
CA ASP A 356 6.80 -2.90 -26.66
C ASP A 356 6.85 -3.96 -25.55
N ARG A 357 7.70 -3.77 -24.51
CA ARG A 357 7.73 -4.65 -23.34
C ARG A 357 6.42 -4.58 -22.54
N LEU A 358 5.80 -3.43 -22.47
CA LEU A 358 4.55 -3.22 -21.73
C LEU A 358 3.39 -4.10 -22.26
N CYS A 359 3.39 -4.43 -23.54
CA CYS A 359 2.43 -5.37 -24.13
C CYS A 359 2.50 -6.79 -23.49
N THR A 360 3.59 -7.12 -22.83
CA THR A 360 3.78 -8.43 -22.16
C THR A 360 3.43 -8.40 -20.68
N PHE A 361 3.17 -7.21 -20.10
CA PHE A 361 2.85 -7.06 -18.70
C PHE A 361 1.52 -7.74 -18.36
N LYS A 362 1.53 -8.54 -17.30
CA LYS A 362 0.34 -9.22 -16.79
C LYS A 362 -0.01 -8.63 -15.43
N PRO A 363 -1.02 -7.75 -15.35
CA PRO A 363 -1.46 -7.21 -14.07
C PRO A 363 -1.91 -8.35 -13.15
N PHE A 364 -1.35 -8.42 -11.97
CA PHE A 364 -1.78 -9.34 -10.94
C PHE A 364 -3.05 -8.79 -10.30
N ARG A 365 -4.08 -9.63 -10.14
CA ARG A 365 -5.39 -9.23 -9.64
C ARG A 365 -5.66 -9.80 -8.24
N TRP A 366 -6.61 -9.24 -7.53
CA TRP A 366 -7.02 -9.77 -6.23
C TRP A 366 -7.43 -11.25 -6.25
N PRO A 367 -8.18 -11.76 -7.26
CA PRO A 367 -8.43 -13.19 -7.36
C PRO A 367 -7.16 -14.04 -7.42
N ASP A 368 -6.10 -13.58 -8.10
CA ASP A 368 -4.82 -14.28 -8.18
C ASP A 368 -4.11 -14.31 -6.81
N HIS A 369 -4.17 -13.18 -6.07
CA HIS A 369 -3.68 -13.10 -4.70
C HIS A 369 -4.35 -14.15 -3.80
N PHE A 370 -5.67 -14.21 -3.81
CA PHE A 370 -6.41 -15.15 -2.98
C PHE A 370 -6.27 -16.60 -3.44
N ALA A 371 -6.11 -16.84 -4.75
CA ALA A 371 -5.78 -18.16 -5.28
C ALA A 371 -4.41 -18.65 -4.82
N ALA A 372 -3.43 -17.75 -4.65
CA ALA A 372 -2.11 -18.10 -4.13
C ALA A 372 -2.12 -18.43 -2.64
N ILE A 373 -2.81 -17.63 -1.82
CA ILE A 373 -2.80 -17.82 -0.36
C ILE A 373 -3.81 -18.85 0.15
N GLY A 374 -4.91 -19.09 -0.56
CA GLY A 374 -5.99 -19.98 -0.12
C GLY A 374 -5.51 -21.40 0.23
N PRO A 375 -4.85 -22.13 -0.70
CA PRO A 375 -4.33 -23.46 -0.44
C PRO A 375 -3.25 -23.50 0.66
N TRP A 376 -2.52 -22.39 0.86
CA TRP A 376 -1.54 -22.27 1.93
C TRP A 376 -2.21 -22.10 3.29
N LEU A 377 -3.26 -21.25 3.39
CA LEU A 377 -4.05 -21.09 4.61
C LEU A 377 -4.72 -22.38 5.06
N GLU A 378 -5.18 -23.22 4.13
CA GLU A 378 -5.81 -24.50 4.42
C GLU A 378 -4.83 -25.55 5.00
N LYS A 379 -3.53 -25.41 4.72
CA LYS A 379 -2.49 -26.31 5.24
C LYS A 379 -1.99 -25.93 6.63
N LEU A 380 -2.23 -24.72 7.02
CA LEU A 380 -1.87 -24.24 8.36
C LEU A 380 -2.90 -24.73 9.40
#